data_47b4529ef5950e7ae253f394b80b540e
#
_entry.id   47b4529ef5950e7ae253f394b80b540e
#
_cell.length_a   1.000
_cell.length_b   1.000
_cell.length_c   1.000
_cell.angle_alpha   90.00
_cell.angle_beta   90.00
_cell.angle_gamma   90.00
#
_symmetry.space_group_name_H-M   'P 1'
#
loop_
_entity.id
_entity.type
_entity.pdbx_description
1 polymer ?
#
loop_
_entity_poly.entity_id
_entity_poly.type
_entity_poly.pdbx_seq_one_letter_code
_entity_poly.pdbx_strand_id
1 'polypeptide(L)'
;MRKLNILFSLLLFCSSAAMAQDDNKAQQFSRFMYQGTARSTAMGGAFTSLGGDFSAVMKNPASIGVYSSSAFSVTTSVGSYGSEATYFSTTVDDNRTNVKIDEISAVFNFDLMNTDSRFLHFNLGLGYTKLADFNSNLRIRGVNYDNSIMNYFENNANEGIYHQAYEGLAESAGLIIYDEENEFFYSEVVDDQILYPDQYHVTQLKTIEERGNMGAFNVSFGLNYSNKFYMGGAINIVSLYHKQEQDHSEFDPVDYDILGFHSMSFKEYSIVDGLGLNVHLGGVYVPTPMIRLGFSIQTPTFMEVREEWYNGMSSSFDNGQGTDGEIESGTYTNDYKFSSPWRLQTGVSFQLLGKGYFSFGHEYVNYQNSKFRDLATDVEIYDDPNGMIDTYLHAVHNLSAGIEWRFNPVYVRAGYAFYADPYDEFDLNFDSKNDVNVISGGLGTRMGDIGIDISASYSEQPKKQYNLYLDNPVNAEYTQSKFRFAVTFSTRF
;
A
#
# COMPACT_ATOMS: atom_id res chain seq x y z
N MET A 1 6.36 46.30 12.17
CA MET A 1 5.84 45.10 12.84
C MET A 1 4.69 44.41 12.07
N ARG A 2 3.72 45.15 11.49
CA ARG A 2 2.64 44.50 10.69
C ARG A 2 3.10 43.83 9.37
N LYS A 3 4.14 44.34 8.71
CA LYS A 3 4.70 43.77 7.47
C LYS A 3 5.56 42.52 7.71
N LEU A 4 6.14 42.38 8.90
CA LEU A 4 6.95 41.18 9.25
C LEU A 4 6.09 39.98 9.58
N ASN A 5 4.88 40.17 10.14
CA ASN A 5 3.95 39.12 10.44
C ASN A 5 3.27 38.55 9.18
N ILE A 6 3.12 39.34 8.11
CA ILE A 6 2.57 38.88 6.81
C ILE A 6 3.61 38.02 6.09
N LEU A 7 4.92 38.40 6.18
CA LEU A 7 6.00 37.60 5.57
C LEU A 7 6.19 36.24 6.29
N PHE A 8 5.95 36.19 7.60
CA PHE A 8 6.03 34.92 8.38
C PHE A 8 4.80 34.02 8.18
N SER A 9 3.63 34.61 7.89
CA SER A 9 2.44 33.84 7.53
C SER A 9 2.48 33.27 6.10
N LEU A 10 3.14 33.96 5.14
CA LEU A 10 3.34 33.48 3.77
C LEU A 10 4.37 32.34 3.68
N LEU A 11 5.36 32.31 4.57
CA LEU A 11 6.34 31.22 4.63
C LEU A 11 5.76 29.90 5.20
N LEU A 12 4.66 29.96 5.92
CA LEU A 12 3.95 28.78 6.44
C LEU A 12 2.96 28.16 5.44
N PHE A 13 2.53 28.89 4.41
CA PHE A 13 1.61 28.36 3.39
C PHE A 13 2.31 27.65 2.23
N CYS A 14 3.60 27.88 1.99
CA CYS A 14 4.36 27.20 0.92
C CYS A 14 4.70 25.73 1.20
N SER A 15 4.47 25.23 2.42
CA SER A 15 4.76 23.83 2.78
C SER A 15 3.57 22.88 2.67
N SER A 16 2.35 23.39 2.48
CA SER A 16 1.14 22.56 2.61
C SER A 16 0.80 21.74 1.35
N ALA A 17 1.20 22.15 0.16
CA ALA A 17 0.87 21.40 -1.06
C ALA A 17 1.71 20.13 -1.28
N ALA A 18 2.97 20.10 -0.77
CA ALA A 18 3.81 18.89 -0.82
C ALA A 18 3.53 17.92 0.34
N MET A 19 2.76 18.34 1.34
CA MET A 19 2.53 17.61 2.59
C MET A 19 1.22 16.82 2.62
N ALA A 20 0.28 17.07 1.70
CA ALA A 20 -1.03 16.41 1.63
C ALA A 20 -0.98 14.88 1.37
N GLN A 21 0.22 14.31 1.17
CA GLN A 21 0.40 12.88 0.91
C GLN A 21 0.90 12.07 2.12
N ASP A 22 1.18 12.67 3.26
CA ASP A 22 1.90 11.98 4.33
C ASP A 22 1.00 11.09 5.20
N ASP A 23 -0.28 11.40 5.40
CA ASP A 23 -1.25 10.52 6.04
C ASP A 23 -1.54 9.29 5.17
N ASN A 24 -1.62 9.44 3.84
CA ASN A 24 -1.72 8.33 2.89
C ASN A 24 -0.49 7.42 2.95
N LYS A 25 0.73 7.98 3.03
CA LYS A 25 1.96 7.20 3.21
C LYS A 25 1.97 6.49 4.56
N ALA A 26 1.54 7.15 5.64
CA ALA A 26 1.43 6.54 6.96
C ALA A 26 0.48 5.33 6.94
N GLN A 27 -0.67 5.47 6.29
CA GLN A 27 -1.61 4.37 6.08
C GLN A 27 -1.00 3.27 5.21
N GLN A 28 -0.39 3.62 4.06
CA GLN A 28 0.20 2.68 3.11
C GLN A 28 1.32 1.84 3.75
N PHE A 29 2.21 2.47 4.55
CA PHE A 29 3.31 1.79 5.23
C PHE A 29 2.89 1.03 6.49
N SER A 30 1.67 1.25 6.96
CA SER A 30 1.12 0.60 8.15
C SER A 30 0.05 -0.46 7.85
N ARG A 31 -0.58 -0.47 6.67
CA ARG A 31 -1.67 -1.39 6.34
C ARG A 31 -1.14 -2.69 5.75
N PHE A 32 -1.09 -3.74 6.57
CA PHE A 32 -0.64 -5.06 6.14
C PHE A 32 -1.82 -5.91 5.66
N MET A 33 -1.74 -6.34 4.41
CA MET A 33 -2.61 -7.38 3.86
C MET A 33 -1.76 -8.62 3.63
N TYR A 34 -1.57 -9.41 4.68
CA TYR A 34 -0.61 -10.51 4.73
C TYR A 34 -0.76 -11.49 3.56
N GLN A 35 0.33 -11.66 2.83
CA GLN A 35 0.46 -12.55 1.69
C GLN A 35 1.49 -13.62 2.03
N GLY A 36 1.04 -14.75 2.55
CA GLY A 36 1.92 -15.85 2.93
C GLY A 36 1.73 -17.07 2.03
N THR A 37 1.85 -18.25 2.65
CA THR A 37 1.64 -19.53 1.96
C THR A 37 0.26 -19.63 1.32
N ALA A 38 0.14 -20.48 0.31
CA ALA A 38 -1.15 -20.77 -0.33
C ALA A 38 -2.17 -21.33 0.69
N ARG A 39 -1.71 -22.09 1.68
CA ARG A 39 -2.56 -22.58 2.78
C ARG A 39 -3.14 -21.45 3.61
N SER A 40 -2.29 -20.51 4.05
CA SER A 40 -2.71 -19.35 4.85
C SER A 40 -3.65 -18.46 4.06
N THR A 41 -3.30 -18.16 2.80
CA THR A 41 -4.12 -17.35 1.90
C THR A 41 -5.50 -17.97 1.69
N ALA A 42 -5.57 -19.29 1.42
CA ALA A 42 -6.83 -20.00 1.18
C ALA A 42 -7.78 -19.96 2.39
N MET A 43 -7.26 -19.73 3.59
CA MET A 43 -8.03 -19.61 4.83
C MET A 43 -8.22 -18.15 5.29
N GLY A 44 -8.07 -17.17 4.38
CA GLY A 44 -8.22 -15.74 4.71
C GLY A 44 -7.21 -15.21 5.73
N GLY A 45 -6.07 -15.89 5.95
CA GLY A 45 -5.09 -15.52 6.97
C GLY A 45 -5.52 -15.75 8.43
N ALA A 46 -6.57 -16.56 8.69
CA ALA A 46 -7.10 -16.84 10.02
C ALA A 46 -6.22 -17.83 10.81
N PHE A 47 -4.94 -17.47 11.05
CA PHE A 47 -3.91 -18.34 11.61
C PHE A 47 -3.42 -17.95 13.01
N THR A 48 -3.97 -16.95 13.64
CA THR A 48 -3.52 -16.45 14.97
C THR A 48 -3.52 -17.55 16.05
N SER A 49 -4.39 -18.57 15.95
CA SER A 49 -4.50 -19.68 16.91
C SER A 49 -4.17 -21.06 16.33
N LEU A 50 -4.06 -21.20 14.99
CA LEU A 50 -3.87 -22.50 14.35
C LEU A 50 -2.43 -23.00 14.41
N GLY A 51 -1.48 -22.22 13.92
CA GLY A 51 -0.08 -22.62 13.76
C GLY A 51 0.16 -23.69 12.68
N GLY A 52 1.43 -24.16 12.62
CA GLY A 52 1.85 -25.18 11.65
C GLY A 52 1.90 -24.69 10.21
N ASP A 53 2.10 -23.40 10.04
CA ASP A 53 2.33 -22.70 8.79
C ASP A 53 3.31 -21.55 9.09
N PHE A 54 4.35 -21.37 8.27
CA PHE A 54 5.38 -20.38 8.60
C PHE A 54 4.84 -18.96 8.49
N SER A 55 4.03 -18.67 7.49
CA SER A 55 3.44 -17.33 7.33
C SER A 55 2.57 -16.89 8.53
N ALA A 56 2.11 -17.86 9.34
CA ALA A 56 1.41 -17.59 10.59
C ALA A 56 2.29 -16.89 11.65
N VAL A 57 3.62 -16.91 11.52
CA VAL A 57 4.55 -16.15 12.39
C VAL A 57 4.22 -14.67 12.39
N MET A 58 3.83 -14.14 11.22
CA MET A 58 3.44 -12.73 11.07
C MET A 58 2.09 -12.40 11.73
N LYS A 59 1.33 -13.42 12.13
CA LYS A 59 0.09 -13.28 12.91
C LYS A 59 0.31 -13.64 14.37
N ASN A 60 1.11 -14.67 14.65
CA ASN A 60 1.43 -15.12 16.00
C ASN A 60 2.70 -16.01 15.96
N PRO A 61 3.85 -15.56 16.48
CA PRO A 61 5.09 -16.32 16.44
C PRO A 61 5.04 -17.63 17.24
N ALA A 62 4.09 -17.80 18.16
CA ALA A 62 3.87 -19.09 18.83
C ALA A 62 3.45 -20.22 17.87
N SER A 63 3.02 -19.86 16.65
CA SER A 63 2.68 -20.81 15.58
C SER A 63 3.83 -21.76 15.21
N ILE A 64 5.09 -21.31 15.37
CA ILE A 64 6.29 -22.15 15.18
C ILE A 64 6.38 -23.25 16.22
N GLY A 65 5.93 -23.00 17.44
CA GLY A 65 5.95 -24.00 18.51
C GLY A 65 5.10 -25.27 18.20
N VAL A 66 4.24 -25.20 17.19
CA VAL A 66 3.39 -26.33 16.76
C VAL A 66 4.16 -27.34 15.90
N TYR A 67 5.32 -26.99 15.34
CA TYR A 67 6.11 -27.90 14.52
C TYR A 67 6.73 -29.01 15.38
N SER A 68 6.61 -30.24 14.90
CA SER A 68 7.18 -31.47 15.49
C SER A 68 8.27 -32.10 14.61
N SER A 69 8.63 -31.45 13.52
CA SER A 69 9.72 -31.82 12.59
C SER A 69 10.22 -30.57 11.92
N SER A 70 11.45 -30.60 11.45
CA SER A 70 11.98 -29.56 10.61
C SER A 70 11.19 -29.42 9.31
N ALA A 71 11.10 -28.22 8.74
CA ALA A 71 10.32 -27.98 7.53
C ALA A 71 10.97 -26.87 6.69
N PHE A 72 10.73 -26.95 5.38
CA PHE A 72 11.06 -25.89 4.42
C PHE A 72 9.83 -25.61 3.57
N SER A 73 9.61 -24.35 3.22
CA SER A 73 8.56 -23.96 2.27
C SER A 73 8.99 -22.81 1.38
N VAL A 74 8.40 -22.78 0.18
CA VAL A 74 8.49 -21.68 -0.76
C VAL A 74 7.15 -21.45 -1.42
N THR A 75 6.75 -20.18 -1.52
CA THR A 75 5.50 -19.76 -2.14
C THR A 75 5.78 -18.75 -3.23
N THR A 76 5.24 -19.03 -4.42
CA THR A 76 5.20 -18.10 -5.54
C THR A 76 3.75 -17.76 -5.89
N SER A 77 3.53 -16.56 -6.40
CA SER A 77 2.19 -16.14 -6.83
C SER A 77 2.21 -15.34 -8.13
N VAL A 78 1.06 -15.38 -8.80
CA VAL A 78 0.71 -14.51 -9.92
C VAL A 78 -0.42 -13.61 -9.44
N GLY A 79 -0.21 -12.28 -9.49
CA GLY A 79 -1.21 -11.27 -9.19
C GLY A 79 -1.68 -10.54 -10.45
N SER A 80 -2.99 -10.37 -10.61
CA SER A 80 -3.61 -9.53 -11.62
C SER A 80 -4.28 -8.36 -10.92
N TYR A 81 -3.96 -7.15 -11.34
CA TYR A 81 -4.41 -5.87 -10.77
C TYR A 81 -5.22 -5.17 -11.84
N GLY A 82 -6.53 -5.10 -11.67
CA GLY A 82 -7.44 -4.41 -12.55
C GLY A 82 -7.90 -3.09 -11.98
N SER A 83 -8.08 -2.09 -12.82
CA SER A 83 -8.75 -0.83 -12.50
C SER A 83 -9.77 -0.48 -13.57
N GLU A 84 -10.86 0.16 -13.17
CA GLU A 84 -11.85 0.77 -14.04
C GLU A 84 -12.04 2.20 -13.56
N ALA A 85 -11.92 3.19 -14.45
CA ALA A 85 -12.11 4.59 -14.12
C ALA A 85 -13.06 5.27 -15.08
N THR A 86 -13.96 6.09 -14.54
CA THR A 86 -14.90 6.93 -15.29
C THR A 86 -14.61 8.40 -15.00
N TYR A 87 -14.31 9.16 -16.06
CA TYR A 87 -14.10 10.60 -16.00
C TYR A 87 -14.92 11.28 -17.09
N PHE A 88 -15.74 12.26 -16.71
CA PHE A 88 -16.82 12.74 -17.55
C PHE A 88 -17.68 11.57 -18.06
N SER A 89 -17.77 11.38 -19.36
CA SER A 89 -18.56 10.31 -20.00
C SER A 89 -17.70 9.14 -20.49
N THR A 90 -16.41 9.13 -20.19
CA THR A 90 -15.47 8.12 -20.69
C THR A 90 -15.10 7.14 -19.57
N THR A 91 -15.27 5.85 -19.84
CA THR A 91 -14.82 4.78 -18.94
C THR A 91 -13.64 4.04 -19.59
N VAL A 92 -12.59 3.82 -18.82
CA VAL A 92 -11.36 3.14 -19.26
C VAL A 92 -10.98 2.06 -18.28
N ASP A 93 -10.63 0.89 -18.80
CA ASP A 93 -10.08 -0.25 -18.02
C ASP A 93 -8.56 -0.32 -18.19
N ASP A 94 -7.88 -0.74 -17.13
CA ASP A 94 -6.47 -1.13 -17.18
C ASP A 94 -6.22 -2.40 -16.37
N ASN A 95 -5.25 -3.21 -16.78
CA ASN A 95 -4.92 -4.46 -16.11
C ASN A 95 -3.43 -4.77 -16.19
N ARG A 96 -2.86 -5.18 -15.06
CA ARG A 96 -1.45 -5.57 -14.96
C ARG A 96 -1.29 -6.90 -14.26
N THR A 97 -0.38 -7.74 -14.78
CA THR A 97 -0.06 -9.05 -14.18
C THR A 97 1.40 -9.09 -13.75
N ASN A 98 1.66 -9.61 -12.54
CA ASN A 98 3.01 -9.75 -11.98
C ASN A 98 3.20 -11.13 -11.36
N VAL A 99 4.41 -11.68 -11.48
CA VAL A 99 4.86 -12.92 -10.80
C VAL A 99 5.76 -12.54 -9.63
N LYS A 100 5.56 -13.17 -8.46
CA LYS A 100 6.25 -12.80 -7.22
C LYS A 100 6.57 -14.01 -6.35
N ILE A 101 7.57 -13.82 -5.50
CA ILE A 101 7.86 -14.69 -4.36
C ILE A 101 7.19 -14.06 -3.13
N ASP A 102 6.31 -14.80 -2.47
CA ASP A 102 5.56 -14.30 -1.32
C ASP A 102 6.13 -14.78 0.01
N GLU A 103 6.76 -15.97 -0.01
CA GLU A 103 7.31 -16.55 1.21
C GLU A 103 8.44 -17.54 0.85
N ILE A 104 9.50 -17.52 1.64
CA ILE A 104 10.54 -18.56 1.70
C ILE A 104 10.89 -18.76 3.16
N SER A 105 10.85 -20.00 3.64
CA SER A 105 11.13 -20.25 5.05
C SER A 105 11.73 -21.63 5.34
N ALA A 106 12.43 -21.68 6.48
CA ALA A 106 12.92 -22.90 7.09
C ALA A 106 12.59 -22.90 8.59
N VAL A 107 12.14 -24.01 9.09
CA VAL A 107 11.94 -24.28 10.53
C VAL A 107 12.82 -25.44 10.94
N PHE A 108 13.61 -25.26 11.97
CA PHE A 108 14.47 -26.27 12.57
C PHE A 108 13.84 -26.71 13.89
N ASN A 109 13.51 -27.99 13.98
CA ASN A 109 12.91 -28.59 15.17
C ASN A 109 13.99 -29.25 16.03
N PHE A 110 13.97 -28.97 17.33
CA PHE A 110 14.79 -29.59 18.35
C PHE A 110 13.90 -30.31 19.35
N ASP A 111 13.99 -31.62 19.37
CA ASP A 111 13.23 -32.47 20.28
C ASP A 111 13.83 -32.38 21.69
N LEU A 112 13.01 -32.04 22.67
CA LEU A 112 13.36 -31.93 24.10
C LEU A 112 12.74 -33.05 24.94
N MET A 113 12.08 -34.05 24.34
CA MET A 113 11.36 -35.11 25.04
C MET A 113 12.26 -36.03 25.88
N ASN A 114 13.58 -36.03 25.66
CA ASN A 114 14.54 -36.81 26.43
C ASN A 114 14.96 -36.14 27.76
N THR A 115 14.37 -35.00 28.10
CA THR A 115 14.59 -34.30 29.37
C THR A 115 13.41 -34.54 30.31
N ASP A 116 13.61 -34.49 31.63
CA ASP A 116 12.51 -34.50 32.62
C ASP A 116 11.59 -33.27 32.53
N SER A 117 11.76 -32.48 31.52
CA SER A 117 11.03 -31.24 31.21
C SER A 117 9.69 -31.52 30.55
N ARG A 118 8.69 -30.69 30.85
CA ARG A 118 7.40 -30.69 30.14
C ARG A 118 7.46 -29.96 28.79
N PHE A 119 8.63 -29.39 28.46
CA PHE A 119 8.85 -28.84 27.12
C PHE A 119 9.15 -29.98 26.16
N LEU A 120 8.35 -30.07 25.08
CA LEU A 120 8.45 -31.17 24.12
C LEU A 120 9.34 -30.79 22.92
N HIS A 121 9.22 -29.58 22.44
CA HIS A 121 9.96 -29.09 21.27
C HIS A 121 10.39 -27.64 21.49
N PHE A 122 11.58 -27.34 21.00
CA PHE A 122 12.05 -25.98 20.69
C PHE A 122 12.19 -25.86 19.18
N ASN A 123 11.69 -24.80 18.60
CA ASN A 123 11.76 -24.56 17.17
C ASN A 123 12.42 -23.21 16.91
N LEU A 124 13.31 -23.17 15.92
CA LEU A 124 13.91 -21.96 15.36
C LEU A 124 13.41 -21.80 13.93
N GLY A 125 12.90 -20.63 13.60
CA GLY A 125 12.40 -20.31 12.27
C GLY A 125 13.15 -19.15 11.64
N LEU A 126 13.47 -19.28 10.35
CA LEU A 126 14.08 -18.27 9.53
C LEU A 126 13.26 -18.15 8.24
N GLY A 127 12.94 -16.93 7.81
CA GLY A 127 12.24 -16.79 6.54
C GLY A 127 11.95 -15.35 6.13
N TYR A 128 11.43 -15.24 4.92
CA TYR A 128 10.90 -14.02 4.33
C TYR A 128 9.39 -14.19 4.10
N THR A 129 8.63 -13.18 4.46
CA THR A 129 7.18 -13.14 4.18
C THR A 129 6.80 -11.76 3.69
N LYS A 130 6.06 -11.69 2.58
CA LYS A 130 5.54 -10.43 2.04
C LYS A 130 4.36 -9.93 2.89
N LEU A 131 4.43 -8.66 3.33
CA LEU A 131 3.44 -7.99 4.18
C LEU A 131 2.41 -7.20 3.38
N ALA A 132 2.87 -6.48 2.36
CA ALA A 132 2.05 -5.65 1.50
C ALA A 132 2.56 -5.68 0.06
N ASP A 133 1.68 -5.34 -0.86
CA ASP A 133 1.93 -5.31 -2.29
C ASP A 133 1.36 -4.02 -2.86
N PHE A 134 2.23 -3.14 -3.32
CA PHE A 134 1.89 -1.80 -3.81
C PHE A 134 1.65 -1.73 -5.31
N ASN A 135 1.68 -2.90 -6.02
CA ASN A 135 1.47 -2.87 -7.45
C ASN A 135 0.03 -2.50 -7.77
N SER A 136 -0.11 -1.42 -8.49
CA SER A 136 -1.38 -0.96 -9.03
C SER A 136 -1.15 -0.20 -10.36
N ASN A 137 -2.18 -0.14 -11.16
CA ASN A 137 -2.25 0.69 -12.35
C ASN A 137 -3.61 1.38 -12.33
N LEU A 138 -3.62 2.66 -12.69
CA LEU A 138 -4.85 3.41 -12.89
C LEU A 138 -4.69 4.27 -14.13
N ARG A 139 -5.66 4.21 -15.02
CA ARG A 139 -5.72 5.03 -16.22
C ARG A 139 -7.04 5.75 -16.26
N ILE A 140 -7.00 7.09 -16.36
CA ILE A 140 -8.16 7.97 -16.40
C ILE A 140 -8.08 8.75 -17.70
N ARG A 141 -9.17 8.82 -18.47
CA ARG A 141 -9.25 9.60 -19.69
C ARG A 141 -10.62 10.28 -19.80
N GLY A 142 -10.61 11.51 -20.26
CA GLY A 142 -11.84 12.24 -20.55
C GLY A 142 -11.57 13.48 -21.38
N VAL A 143 -12.64 14.10 -21.86
CA VAL A 143 -12.58 15.41 -22.53
C VAL A 143 -13.09 16.44 -21.54
N ASN A 144 -12.24 17.42 -21.23
CA ASN A 144 -12.57 18.55 -20.36
C ASN A 144 -12.85 19.79 -21.19
N TYR A 145 -14.01 20.41 -20.97
CA TYR A 145 -14.47 21.58 -21.68
C TYR A 145 -14.28 22.88 -20.89
N ASP A 146 -13.88 22.77 -19.62
CA ASP A 146 -13.95 23.88 -18.69
C ASP A 146 -12.61 24.21 -18.02
N ASN A 147 -11.62 23.29 -18.07
CA ASN A 147 -10.40 23.44 -17.28
C ASN A 147 -9.22 22.66 -17.85
N SER A 148 -8.01 23.14 -17.59
CA SER A 148 -6.73 22.52 -17.92
C SER A 148 -5.79 22.57 -16.69
N ILE A 149 -4.79 21.73 -16.65
CA ILE A 149 -3.73 21.82 -15.62
C ILE A 149 -2.95 23.13 -15.73
N MET A 150 -2.96 23.78 -16.90
CA MET A 150 -2.36 25.09 -17.07
C MET A 150 -3.02 26.17 -16.19
N ASN A 151 -4.35 26.08 -15.95
CA ASN A 151 -5.03 26.97 -15.00
C ASN A 151 -4.41 26.87 -13.60
N TYR A 152 -4.07 25.63 -13.16
CA TYR A 152 -3.43 25.41 -11.87
C TYR A 152 -2.04 26.06 -11.82
N PHE A 153 -1.17 25.86 -12.82
CA PHE A 153 0.16 26.44 -12.84
C PHE A 153 0.12 27.96 -12.94
N GLU A 154 -0.75 28.51 -13.77
CA GLU A 154 -0.92 29.96 -13.94
C GLU A 154 -1.40 30.63 -12.64
N ASN A 155 -2.45 30.09 -12.04
CA ASN A 155 -3.00 30.61 -10.78
C ASN A 155 -1.97 30.59 -9.66
N ASN A 156 -1.26 29.48 -9.46
CA ASN A 156 -0.21 29.36 -8.45
C ASN A 156 0.89 30.40 -8.65
N ALA A 157 1.40 30.52 -9.88
CA ALA A 157 2.46 31.47 -10.20
C ALA A 157 2.02 32.91 -9.91
N ASN A 158 0.78 33.28 -10.25
CA ASN A 158 0.20 34.61 -9.99
C ASN A 158 -0.11 34.86 -8.51
N GLU A 159 -0.41 33.83 -7.73
CA GLU A 159 -0.58 33.91 -6.28
C GLU A 159 0.76 33.95 -5.52
N GLY A 160 1.89 33.83 -6.22
CA GLY A 160 3.23 33.81 -5.65
C GLY A 160 3.62 32.43 -5.09
N ILE A 161 2.89 31.39 -5.43
CA ILE A 161 3.23 30.00 -5.19
C ILE A 161 4.02 29.51 -6.41
N TYR A 162 5.35 29.59 -6.33
CA TYR A 162 6.22 29.24 -7.46
C TYR A 162 7.31 28.26 -7.00
N HIS A 163 7.25 27.05 -7.51
CA HIS A 163 8.23 26.00 -7.26
C HIS A 163 8.88 25.54 -8.57
N GLN A 164 10.22 25.40 -8.58
CA GLN A 164 10.97 25.03 -9.79
C GLN A 164 10.57 23.71 -10.42
N ALA A 165 10.08 22.75 -9.61
CA ALA A 165 9.64 21.44 -10.07
C ALA A 165 8.17 21.42 -10.58
N TYR A 166 7.44 22.49 -10.52
CA TYR A 166 6.05 22.63 -10.96
C TYR A 166 5.91 23.83 -11.92
N GLU A 167 5.66 25.02 -11.39
CA GLU A 167 5.49 26.25 -12.19
C GLU A 167 6.75 26.59 -13.00
N GLY A 168 7.96 26.34 -12.45
CA GLY A 168 9.23 26.55 -13.16
C GLY A 168 9.43 25.60 -14.34
N LEU A 169 8.92 24.36 -14.28
CA LEU A 169 8.88 23.46 -15.43
C LEU A 169 7.86 23.92 -16.45
N ALA A 170 6.66 24.37 -16.02
CA ALA A 170 5.62 24.86 -16.91
C ALA A 170 6.09 26.12 -17.67
N GLU A 171 6.79 27.05 -17.01
CA GLU A 171 7.42 28.20 -17.66
C GLU A 171 8.51 27.77 -18.64
N SER A 172 9.41 26.86 -18.22
CA SER A 172 10.48 26.36 -19.07
C SER A 172 9.97 25.58 -20.29
N ALA A 173 8.79 24.96 -20.18
CA ALA A 173 8.10 24.28 -21.26
C ALA A 173 7.26 25.23 -22.16
N GLY A 174 7.20 26.52 -21.83
CA GLY A 174 6.40 27.51 -22.56
C GLY A 174 4.88 27.35 -22.38
N LEU A 175 4.43 26.63 -21.34
CA LEU A 175 3.03 26.39 -21.03
C LEU A 175 2.41 27.55 -20.24
N ILE A 176 3.22 28.25 -19.42
CA ILE A 176 2.93 29.55 -18.83
C ILE A 176 4.04 30.51 -19.20
N ILE A 177 3.70 31.77 -19.42
CA ILE A 177 4.63 32.81 -19.90
C ILE A 177 4.53 34.00 -18.95
N TYR A 178 5.67 34.53 -18.50
CA TYR A 178 5.71 35.76 -17.71
C TYR A 178 5.65 37.00 -18.60
N ASP A 179 4.65 37.85 -18.40
CA ASP A 179 4.52 39.13 -19.04
C ASP A 179 5.25 40.21 -18.19
N GLU A 180 6.42 40.66 -18.68
CA GLU A 180 7.22 41.66 -17.99
C GLU A 180 6.54 43.04 -17.91
N GLU A 181 5.64 43.37 -18.85
CA GLU A 181 4.98 44.67 -18.90
C GLU A 181 3.84 44.78 -17.87
N ASN A 182 3.12 43.69 -17.68
CA ASN A 182 1.95 43.63 -16.79
C ASN A 182 2.23 42.91 -15.46
N GLU A 183 3.43 42.36 -15.29
CA GLU A 183 3.91 41.66 -14.08
C GLU A 183 3.00 40.47 -13.66
N PHE A 184 2.54 39.63 -14.63
CA PHE A 184 1.76 38.41 -14.35
C PHE A 184 2.13 37.27 -15.29
N PHE A 185 1.80 36.04 -14.87
CA PHE A 185 1.88 34.86 -15.74
C PHE A 185 0.57 34.65 -16.48
N TYR A 186 0.67 34.20 -17.73
CA TYR A 186 -0.49 33.78 -18.54
C TYR A 186 -0.20 32.49 -19.31
N SER A 187 -1.22 31.79 -19.72
CA SER A 187 -1.17 30.63 -20.62
C SER A 187 -2.06 30.87 -21.83
N GLU A 188 -1.53 30.64 -23.04
CA GLU A 188 -2.33 30.75 -24.26
C GLU A 188 -3.52 29.78 -24.24
N VAL A 189 -3.37 28.59 -23.61
CA VAL A 189 -4.45 27.60 -23.46
C VAL A 189 -5.57 28.13 -22.57
N VAL A 190 -5.21 28.86 -21.48
CA VAL A 190 -6.21 29.46 -20.57
C VAL A 190 -6.88 30.68 -21.24
N ASP A 191 -6.13 31.49 -21.97
CA ASP A 191 -6.67 32.63 -22.71
C ASP A 191 -7.69 32.16 -23.76
N ASP A 192 -7.43 31.08 -24.48
CA ASP A 192 -8.34 30.49 -25.44
C ASP A 192 -9.61 29.93 -24.78
N GLN A 193 -9.52 29.36 -23.59
CA GLN A 193 -10.69 28.96 -22.79
C GLN A 193 -11.59 30.15 -22.50
N ILE A 194 -11.01 31.30 -22.19
CA ILE A 194 -11.77 32.55 -21.87
C ILE A 194 -12.34 33.19 -23.13
N LEU A 195 -11.58 33.20 -24.22
CA LEU A 195 -11.97 33.90 -25.48
C LEU A 195 -12.94 33.08 -26.33
N TYR A 196 -12.81 31.74 -26.29
CA TYR A 196 -13.57 30.81 -27.13
C TYR A 196 -14.21 29.66 -26.34
N PRO A 197 -15.01 29.92 -25.29
CA PRO A 197 -15.48 28.87 -24.37
C PRO A 197 -16.34 27.79 -25.04
N ASP A 198 -17.00 28.11 -26.16
CA ASP A 198 -17.82 27.14 -26.91
C ASP A 198 -16.97 26.20 -27.81
N GLN A 199 -15.70 26.51 -28.01
CA GLN A 199 -14.78 25.75 -28.85
C GLN A 199 -13.67 25.07 -28.04
N TYR A 200 -13.41 25.56 -26.85
CA TYR A 200 -12.37 25.03 -25.97
C TYR A 200 -12.71 23.62 -25.49
N HIS A 201 -11.78 22.71 -25.66
CA HIS A 201 -11.77 21.41 -25.01
C HIS A 201 -10.40 20.75 -25.14
N VAL A 202 -9.97 20.07 -24.09
CA VAL A 202 -8.73 19.28 -24.06
C VAL A 202 -9.03 17.85 -23.71
N THR A 203 -8.37 16.90 -24.37
CA THR A 203 -8.39 15.52 -23.93
C THR A 203 -7.36 15.35 -22.82
N GLN A 204 -7.81 14.99 -21.63
CA GLN A 204 -6.99 14.72 -20.48
C GLN A 204 -6.77 13.22 -20.31
N LEU A 205 -5.53 12.83 -20.06
CA LEU A 205 -5.12 11.46 -19.74
C LEU A 205 -4.24 11.49 -18.50
N LYS A 206 -4.65 10.82 -17.43
CA LYS A 206 -3.81 10.57 -16.25
C LYS A 206 -3.54 9.09 -16.17
N THR A 207 -2.25 8.74 -16.08
CA THR A 207 -1.80 7.37 -15.84
C THR A 207 -1.03 7.34 -14.54
N ILE A 208 -1.33 6.39 -13.65
CA ILE A 208 -0.64 6.19 -12.39
C ILE A 208 -0.17 4.74 -12.34
N GLU A 209 1.12 4.55 -12.28
CA GLU A 209 1.75 3.24 -12.13
C GLU A 209 2.45 3.15 -10.77
N GLU A 210 2.02 2.20 -9.95
CA GLU A 210 2.69 1.90 -8.68
C GLU A 210 3.36 0.53 -8.74
N ARG A 211 4.54 0.42 -8.17
CA ARG A 211 5.34 -0.81 -8.09
C ARG A 211 6.01 -0.91 -6.75
N GLY A 212 6.11 -2.10 -6.24
CA GLY A 212 6.85 -2.35 -5.03
C GLY A 212 6.14 -3.26 -4.07
N ASN A 213 6.75 -3.45 -2.93
CA ASN A 213 6.22 -4.28 -1.86
C ASN A 213 6.86 -3.92 -0.52
N MET A 214 6.21 -4.36 0.55
CA MET A 214 6.80 -4.45 1.86
C MET A 214 6.93 -5.91 2.24
N GLY A 215 8.11 -6.30 2.74
CA GLY A 215 8.39 -7.66 3.17
C GLY A 215 9.13 -7.70 4.50
N ALA A 216 9.06 -8.83 5.20
CA ALA A 216 9.76 -9.03 6.45
C ALA A 216 10.65 -10.26 6.39
N PHE A 217 11.93 -10.07 6.66
CA PHE A 217 12.83 -11.14 7.09
C PHE A 217 12.63 -11.35 8.58
N ASN A 218 12.31 -12.59 8.98
CA ASN A 218 12.10 -12.87 10.38
C ASN A 218 13.03 -13.98 10.91
N VAL A 219 13.49 -13.77 12.14
CA VAL A 219 14.11 -14.77 12.99
C VAL A 219 13.14 -15.02 14.14
N SER A 220 12.67 -16.24 14.27
CA SER A 220 11.61 -16.57 15.21
C SER A 220 11.95 -17.85 15.99
N PHE A 221 11.44 -17.91 17.21
CA PHE A 221 11.54 -19.09 18.05
C PHE A 221 10.16 -19.46 18.62
N GLY A 222 9.99 -20.75 18.87
CA GLY A 222 8.76 -21.26 19.47
C GLY A 222 9.02 -22.45 20.38
N LEU A 223 8.25 -22.51 21.45
CA LEU A 223 8.30 -23.54 22.46
C LEU A 223 6.95 -24.26 22.55
N ASN A 224 6.99 -25.58 22.67
CA ASN A 224 5.83 -26.42 22.94
C ASN A 224 5.90 -26.94 24.40
N TYR A 225 4.95 -26.54 25.24
CA TYR A 225 4.80 -27.02 26.59
C TYR A 225 3.60 -27.99 26.67
N SER A 226 3.88 -29.28 26.77
CA SER A 226 2.89 -30.37 26.97
C SER A 226 1.74 -30.39 25.97
N ASN A 227 1.91 -29.86 24.74
CA ASN A 227 0.85 -29.66 23.73
C ASN A 227 -0.34 -28.81 24.24
N LYS A 228 -0.18 -28.09 25.33
CA LYS A 228 -1.20 -27.22 25.94
C LYS A 228 -0.89 -25.75 25.79
N PHE A 229 0.39 -25.37 25.86
CA PHE A 229 0.84 -24.01 25.68
C PHE A 229 1.93 -23.98 24.63
N TYR A 230 1.79 -23.08 23.68
CA TYR A 230 2.82 -22.72 22.72
C TYR A 230 3.15 -21.26 22.93
N MET A 231 4.43 -20.95 23.00
CA MET A 231 4.94 -19.59 23.19
C MET A 231 5.96 -19.31 22.11
N GLY A 232 6.05 -18.09 21.66
CA GLY A 232 7.03 -17.73 20.66
C GLY A 232 7.30 -16.24 20.59
N GLY A 233 8.41 -15.92 19.97
CA GLY A 233 8.83 -14.58 19.67
C GLY A 233 9.50 -14.51 18.29
N ALA A 234 9.43 -13.34 17.69
CA ALA A 234 10.11 -13.06 16.43
C ALA A 234 10.70 -11.66 16.43
N ILE A 235 11.84 -11.52 15.77
CA ILE A 235 12.42 -10.24 15.37
C ILE A 235 12.24 -10.16 13.85
N ASN A 236 11.65 -9.07 13.38
CA ASN A 236 11.38 -8.85 11.98
C ASN A 236 12.18 -7.65 11.47
N ILE A 237 12.96 -7.87 10.42
CA ILE A 237 13.61 -6.82 9.63
C ILE A 237 12.67 -6.56 8.44
N VAL A 238 12.06 -5.38 8.43
CA VAL A 238 11.08 -5.00 7.43
C VAL A 238 11.75 -4.15 6.37
N SER A 239 11.62 -4.56 5.10
CA SER A 239 12.04 -3.79 3.94
C SER A 239 10.82 -3.20 3.24
N LEU A 240 10.92 -1.94 2.87
CA LEU A 240 9.96 -1.18 2.09
C LEU A 240 10.61 -0.77 0.78
N TYR A 241 9.93 -1.01 -0.33
CA TYR A 241 10.23 -0.41 -1.63
C TYR A 241 8.92 -0.02 -2.30
N HIS A 242 8.79 1.25 -2.66
CA HIS A 242 7.65 1.78 -3.40
C HIS A 242 8.14 2.74 -4.47
N LYS A 243 7.72 2.52 -5.70
CA LYS A 243 7.95 3.41 -6.84
C LYS A 243 6.60 3.80 -7.41
N GLN A 244 6.39 5.10 -7.59
CA GLN A 244 5.22 5.65 -8.26
C GLN A 244 5.65 6.49 -9.45
N GLU A 245 4.99 6.30 -10.57
CA GLU A 245 5.09 7.13 -11.77
C GLU A 245 3.69 7.62 -12.10
N GLN A 246 3.52 8.92 -12.20
CA GLN A 246 2.29 9.55 -12.67
C GLN A 246 2.59 10.34 -13.93
N ASP A 247 1.70 10.27 -14.91
CA ASP A 247 1.76 11.06 -16.14
C ASP A 247 0.39 11.70 -16.35
N HIS A 248 0.35 13.02 -16.33
CA HIS A 248 -0.80 13.81 -16.74
C HIS A 248 -0.50 14.43 -18.10
N SER A 249 -1.27 14.02 -19.10
CA SER A 249 -1.11 14.52 -20.47
C SER A 249 -2.40 15.20 -20.93
N GLU A 250 -2.25 16.32 -21.60
CA GLU A 250 -3.33 17.02 -22.27
C GLU A 250 -3.01 17.19 -23.75
N PHE A 251 -4.01 17.00 -24.60
CA PHE A 251 -3.89 17.19 -26.05
C PHE A 251 -5.11 17.86 -26.63
N ASP A 252 -4.85 18.72 -27.61
CA ASP A 252 -5.89 19.24 -28.47
C ASP A 252 -6.40 18.11 -29.39
N PRO A 253 -7.72 17.82 -29.40
CA PRO A 253 -8.30 16.90 -30.39
C PRO A 253 -8.29 17.54 -31.77
N VAL A 254 -7.69 16.90 -32.71
CA VAL A 254 -7.26 17.14 -34.11
C VAL A 254 -8.05 18.10 -35.01
N ASP A 255 -9.18 18.68 -34.61
CA ASP A 255 -10.04 19.45 -35.50
C ASP A 255 -10.40 20.88 -35.00
N TYR A 256 -9.86 21.32 -33.88
CA TYR A 256 -10.13 22.63 -33.30
C TYR A 256 -8.82 23.25 -32.81
N ASP A 257 -8.35 24.25 -33.57
CA ASP A 257 -7.17 25.04 -33.20
C ASP A 257 -7.42 25.83 -31.90
N ILE A 258 -7.06 25.21 -30.76
CA ILE A 258 -6.57 25.99 -29.65
C ILE A 258 -5.26 26.59 -30.18
N LEU A 259 -5.22 27.90 -30.38
CA LEU A 259 -4.19 28.62 -31.12
C LEU A 259 -2.78 28.17 -30.77
N GLY A 260 -2.25 27.23 -31.56
CA GLY A 260 -0.89 26.76 -31.49
C GLY A 260 -0.58 25.67 -30.47
N PHE A 261 -1.43 25.31 -29.51
CA PHE A 261 -1.19 24.22 -28.60
C PHE A 261 -1.49 22.86 -29.22
N HIS A 262 -0.57 21.91 -29.12
CA HIS A 262 -0.77 20.55 -29.61
C HIS A 262 -0.86 19.53 -28.47
N SER A 263 0.10 19.52 -27.56
CA SER A 263 0.08 18.61 -26.41
C SER A 263 1.05 19.01 -25.31
N MET A 264 0.78 18.51 -24.12
CA MET A 264 1.73 18.54 -23.00
C MET A 264 1.69 17.22 -22.21
N SER A 265 2.79 16.93 -21.49
CA SER A 265 2.84 15.87 -20.49
C SER A 265 3.57 16.40 -19.25
N PHE A 266 2.97 16.22 -18.08
CA PHE A 266 3.58 16.47 -16.79
C PHE A 266 3.70 15.15 -16.04
N LYS A 267 4.95 14.76 -15.74
CA LYS A 267 5.27 13.51 -15.07
C LYS A 267 5.82 13.74 -13.68
N GLU A 268 5.39 12.91 -12.76
CA GLU A 268 5.83 12.90 -11.38
C GLU A 268 6.42 11.52 -11.07
N TYR A 269 7.65 11.48 -10.58
CA TYR A 269 8.36 10.26 -10.20
C TYR A 269 8.68 10.29 -8.73
N SER A 270 8.35 9.22 -8.03
CA SER A 270 8.69 9.04 -6.61
C SER A 270 9.18 7.63 -6.36
N ILE A 271 10.28 7.51 -5.61
CA ILE A 271 10.84 6.25 -5.13
C ILE A 271 11.01 6.37 -3.63
N VAL A 272 10.48 5.40 -2.90
CA VAL A 272 10.59 5.31 -1.45
C VAL A 272 11.24 3.98 -1.08
N ASP A 273 12.37 4.07 -0.39
CA ASP A 273 13.11 2.93 0.17
C ASP A 273 13.11 3.03 1.68
N GLY A 274 12.89 1.91 2.36
CA GLY A 274 12.88 1.89 3.83
C GLY A 274 13.36 0.58 4.42
N LEU A 275 14.02 0.68 5.58
CA LEU A 275 14.40 -0.46 6.39
C LEU A 275 13.99 -0.24 7.84
N GLY A 276 13.32 -1.23 8.42
CA GLY A 276 12.79 -1.13 9.77
C GLY A 276 12.92 -2.41 10.58
N LEU A 277 12.67 -2.29 11.87
CA LEU A 277 12.72 -3.37 12.84
C LEU A 277 11.48 -3.37 13.73
N ASN A 278 10.94 -4.55 14.02
CA ASN A 278 9.95 -4.74 15.07
C ASN A 278 10.14 -6.08 15.80
N VAL A 279 9.51 -6.19 16.96
CA VAL A 279 9.47 -7.40 17.76
C VAL A 279 8.04 -7.88 17.88
N HIS A 280 7.84 -9.19 17.78
CA HIS A 280 6.55 -9.82 17.87
C HIS A 280 6.59 -10.93 18.92
N LEU A 281 5.65 -10.95 19.84
CA LEU A 281 5.50 -11.96 20.89
C LEU A 281 4.12 -12.60 20.80
N GLY A 282 4.03 -13.88 21.10
CA GLY A 282 2.75 -14.56 21.05
C GLY A 282 2.63 -15.84 21.86
N GLY A 283 1.37 -16.25 22.03
CA GLY A 283 1.01 -17.47 22.73
C GLY A 283 -0.20 -18.15 22.09
N VAL A 284 -0.24 -19.47 22.20
CA VAL A 284 -1.44 -20.29 21.88
C VAL A 284 -1.71 -21.20 23.06
N TYR A 285 -2.94 -21.16 23.57
CA TYR A 285 -3.44 -22.03 24.63
C TYR A 285 -4.45 -23.04 24.07
N VAL A 286 -4.28 -24.30 24.42
CA VAL A 286 -5.10 -25.44 24.00
C VAL A 286 -5.80 -26.03 25.22
N PRO A 287 -6.95 -25.43 25.67
CA PRO A 287 -7.66 -25.92 26.84
C PRO A 287 -8.18 -27.37 26.66
N THR A 288 -8.59 -27.70 25.45
CA THR A 288 -9.01 -29.02 25.04
C THR A 288 -8.46 -29.32 23.64
N PRO A 289 -8.34 -30.59 23.22
CA PRO A 289 -7.90 -30.93 21.86
C PRO A 289 -8.74 -30.28 20.74
N MET A 290 -9.95 -29.86 21.06
CA MET A 290 -10.90 -29.27 20.10
C MET A 290 -10.78 -27.75 19.97
N ILE A 291 -10.20 -27.04 20.95
CA ILE A 291 -10.20 -25.57 21.02
C ILE A 291 -8.76 -25.07 21.16
N ARG A 292 -8.42 -24.08 20.34
CA ARG A 292 -7.18 -23.31 20.45
C ARG A 292 -7.49 -21.83 20.56
N LEU A 293 -6.84 -21.14 21.49
CA LEU A 293 -6.95 -19.70 21.72
C LEU A 293 -5.57 -19.09 21.46
N GLY A 294 -5.50 -18.12 20.57
CA GLY A 294 -4.26 -17.42 20.20
C GLY A 294 -4.31 -15.95 20.61
N PHE A 295 -3.17 -15.44 21.04
CA PHE A 295 -2.94 -14.04 21.33
C PHE A 295 -1.54 -13.65 20.92
N SER A 296 -1.37 -12.46 20.32
CA SER A 296 -0.05 -11.90 20.03
C SER A 296 -0.05 -10.37 20.08
N ILE A 297 1.13 -9.82 20.30
CA ILE A 297 1.40 -8.39 20.31
C ILE A 297 2.65 -8.11 19.47
N GLN A 298 2.55 -7.17 18.55
CA GLN A 298 3.66 -6.67 17.73
C GLN A 298 3.93 -5.22 18.07
N THR A 299 5.19 -4.89 18.32
CA THR A 299 5.62 -3.50 18.51
C THR A 299 5.47 -2.69 17.22
N PRO A 300 5.49 -1.37 17.28
CA PRO A 300 5.71 -0.55 16.10
C PRO A 300 6.92 -1.05 15.29
N THR A 301 6.82 -0.92 13.99
CA THR A 301 7.99 -1.03 13.11
C THR A 301 8.65 0.33 13.06
N PHE A 302 9.86 0.43 13.59
CA PHE A 302 10.68 1.64 13.50
C PHE A 302 11.49 1.55 12.22
N MET A 303 11.22 2.44 11.26
CA MET A 303 11.85 2.47 9.94
C MET A 303 12.63 3.76 9.73
N GLU A 304 13.77 3.65 9.06
CA GLU A 304 14.44 4.75 8.38
C GLU A 304 14.02 4.69 6.93
N VAL A 305 13.55 5.81 6.39
CA VAL A 305 12.97 5.93 5.06
C VAL A 305 13.69 7.01 4.29
N ARG A 306 14.04 6.71 3.04
CA ARG A 306 14.51 7.66 2.05
C ARG A 306 13.49 7.75 0.94
N GLU A 307 13.11 8.97 0.61
CA GLU A 307 12.26 9.31 -0.51
C GLU A 307 13.02 10.19 -1.50
N GLU A 308 13.03 9.77 -2.76
CA GLU A 308 13.59 10.54 -3.87
C GLU A 308 12.48 10.83 -4.86
N TRP A 309 12.35 12.07 -5.30
CA TRP A 309 11.36 12.44 -6.29
C TRP A 309 11.89 13.50 -7.24
N TYR A 310 11.36 13.51 -8.45
CA TYR A 310 11.58 14.53 -9.46
C TYR A 310 10.38 14.59 -10.39
N ASN A 311 10.20 15.74 -11.04
CA ASN A 311 9.16 15.95 -12.02
C ASN A 311 9.77 16.18 -13.39
N GLY A 312 9.03 15.78 -14.42
CA GLY A 312 9.38 16.02 -15.81
C GLY A 312 8.23 16.68 -16.55
N MET A 313 8.55 17.52 -17.53
CA MET A 313 7.55 18.18 -18.36
C MET A 313 7.98 18.23 -19.81
N SER A 314 7.02 18.08 -20.70
CA SER A 314 7.20 18.27 -22.14
C SER A 314 5.98 18.98 -22.72
N SER A 315 6.21 19.78 -23.77
CA SER A 315 5.18 20.48 -24.51
C SER A 315 5.44 20.42 -26.01
N SER A 316 4.41 20.58 -26.81
CA SER A 316 4.48 20.67 -28.27
C SER A 316 3.44 21.68 -28.75
N PHE A 317 3.85 22.56 -29.68
CA PHE A 317 3.01 23.57 -30.30
C PHE A 317 3.05 23.45 -31.83
N ASP A 318 2.00 23.87 -32.53
CA ASP A 318 1.86 23.77 -33.97
C ASP A 318 2.89 24.56 -34.78
N ASN A 319 3.40 25.65 -34.17
CA ASN A 319 4.48 26.47 -34.77
C ASN A 319 5.88 25.82 -34.68
N GLY A 320 5.96 24.58 -34.14
CA GLY A 320 7.21 23.86 -33.92
C GLY A 320 7.99 24.32 -32.68
N GLN A 321 7.40 25.16 -31.84
CA GLN A 321 7.90 25.47 -30.49
C GLN A 321 7.54 24.32 -29.54
N GLY A 322 8.10 24.38 -28.34
CA GLY A 322 7.94 23.37 -27.31
C GLY A 322 9.29 22.86 -26.82
N THR A 323 9.26 21.78 -26.08
CA THR A 323 10.48 21.16 -25.54
C THR A 323 11.10 20.14 -26.52
N ASP A 324 12.42 20.03 -26.53
CA ASP A 324 13.12 18.93 -27.21
C ASP A 324 13.21 17.74 -26.27
N GLY A 325 12.10 17.03 -26.14
CA GLY A 325 11.91 15.94 -25.18
C GLY A 325 11.43 16.42 -23.82
N GLU A 326 11.60 15.56 -22.81
CA GLU A 326 11.22 15.83 -21.42
C GLU A 326 12.30 16.68 -20.73
N ILE A 327 11.89 17.77 -20.10
CA ILE A 327 12.75 18.58 -19.21
C ILE A 327 12.50 18.17 -17.77
N GLU A 328 13.55 18.00 -16.96
CA GLU A 328 13.48 17.51 -15.59
C GLU A 328 13.79 18.60 -14.55
N SER A 329 13.14 18.53 -13.39
CA SER A 329 13.31 19.50 -12.29
C SER A 329 14.62 19.36 -11.51
N GLY A 330 15.36 18.28 -11.73
CA GLY A 330 16.37 17.80 -10.78
C GLY A 330 15.74 16.97 -9.66
N THR A 331 16.57 16.15 -9.01
CA THR A 331 16.12 15.20 -7.98
C THR A 331 16.11 15.86 -6.60
N TYR A 332 15.01 15.68 -5.88
CA TYR A 332 14.82 16.05 -4.48
C TYR A 332 14.87 14.79 -3.62
N THR A 333 15.45 14.90 -2.43
CA THR A 333 15.60 13.78 -1.50
C THR A 333 15.11 14.19 -0.11
N ASN A 334 14.32 13.33 0.52
CA ASN A 334 13.86 13.51 1.89
C ASN A 334 14.14 12.22 2.70
N ASP A 335 14.93 12.36 3.77
CA ASP A 335 15.28 11.27 4.68
C ASP A 335 14.55 11.48 6.02
N TYR A 336 13.79 10.49 6.47
CA TYR A 336 13.01 10.58 7.70
C TYR A 336 12.88 9.23 8.41
N LYS A 337 12.45 9.26 9.68
CA LYS A 337 12.04 8.07 10.43
C LYS A 337 10.52 7.96 10.43
N PHE A 338 10.05 6.73 10.27
CA PHE A 338 8.64 6.39 10.39
C PHE A 338 8.43 5.30 11.42
N SER A 339 7.43 5.42 12.27
CA SER A 339 6.99 4.37 13.19
C SER A 339 5.54 3.98 12.91
N SER A 340 5.32 2.69 12.60
CA SER A 340 3.98 2.13 12.42
C SER A 340 3.26 1.92 13.77
N PRO A 341 1.94 1.69 13.80
CA PRO A 341 1.22 1.43 15.04
C PRO A 341 1.53 0.07 15.66
N TRP A 342 1.21 -0.10 16.95
CA TRP A 342 1.12 -1.38 17.63
C TRP A 342 0.01 -2.23 17.01
N ARG A 343 0.21 -3.57 17.01
CA ARG A 343 -0.80 -4.53 16.58
C ARG A 343 -1.10 -5.53 17.67
N LEU A 344 -2.37 -5.72 17.98
CA LEU A 344 -2.87 -6.74 18.87
C LEU A 344 -3.67 -7.75 18.07
N GLN A 345 -3.34 -9.04 18.18
CA GLN A 345 -4.04 -10.08 17.44
C GLN A 345 -4.58 -11.14 18.40
N THR A 346 -5.81 -11.54 18.17
CA THR A 346 -6.48 -12.62 18.90
C THR A 346 -7.09 -13.60 17.91
N GLY A 347 -7.27 -14.83 18.34
CA GLY A 347 -7.89 -15.84 17.47
C GLY A 347 -8.43 -17.03 18.25
N VAL A 348 -9.39 -17.68 17.65
CA VAL A 348 -9.94 -18.95 18.14
C VAL A 348 -10.04 -19.94 17.00
N SER A 349 -9.67 -21.20 17.25
CA SER A 349 -9.83 -22.27 16.29
C SER A 349 -10.50 -23.48 16.92
N PHE A 350 -11.34 -24.12 16.14
CA PHE A 350 -12.07 -25.33 16.51
C PHE A 350 -11.65 -26.48 15.61
N GLN A 351 -11.21 -27.58 16.21
CA GLN A 351 -11.00 -28.81 15.50
C GLN A 351 -12.34 -29.54 15.31
N LEU A 352 -12.68 -29.80 14.05
CA LEU A 352 -13.95 -30.42 13.66
C LEU A 352 -13.74 -31.88 13.34
N LEU A 353 -14.34 -32.80 14.13
CA LEU A 353 -14.38 -34.24 13.91
C LEU A 353 -13.03 -34.91 13.61
N GLY A 354 -11.91 -34.29 14.04
CA GLY A 354 -10.57 -34.78 13.72
C GLY A 354 -10.16 -34.66 12.24
N LYS A 355 -11.00 -34.06 11.40
CA LYS A 355 -10.82 -33.95 9.94
C LYS A 355 -10.63 -32.56 9.42
N GLY A 356 -10.92 -31.53 10.22
CA GLY A 356 -10.83 -30.16 9.77
C GLY A 356 -10.69 -29.16 10.90
N TYR A 357 -10.52 -27.90 10.52
CA TYR A 357 -10.46 -26.75 11.42
C TYR A 357 -11.37 -25.65 10.91
N PHE A 358 -12.05 -25.00 11.83
CA PHE A 358 -12.63 -23.68 11.62
C PHE A 358 -11.84 -22.70 12.48
N SER A 359 -11.41 -21.59 11.90
CA SER A 359 -10.57 -20.59 12.58
C SER A 359 -11.14 -19.21 12.36
N PHE A 360 -11.06 -18.39 13.41
CA PHE A 360 -11.43 -16.98 13.41
C PHE A 360 -10.29 -16.18 13.98
N GLY A 361 -9.93 -15.08 13.32
CA GLY A 361 -8.87 -14.16 13.72
C GLY A 361 -9.40 -12.73 13.77
N HIS A 362 -8.89 -11.96 14.73
CA HIS A 362 -9.16 -10.55 14.91
C HIS A 362 -7.84 -9.81 15.13
N GLU A 363 -7.69 -8.65 14.51
CA GLU A 363 -6.56 -7.75 14.66
C GLU A 363 -7.07 -6.35 15.01
N TYR A 364 -6.52 -5.75 16.05
CA TYR A 364 -6.73 -4.36 16.44
C TYR A 364 -5.49 -3.55 16.12
N VAL A 365 -5.68 -2.44 15.41
CA VAL A 365 -4.62 -1.48 15.04
C VAL A 365 -5.16 -0.08 15.21
N ASN A 366 -4.45 0.78 15.94
CA ASN A 366 -4.77 2.21 16.00
C ASN A 366 -3.78 3.00 15.13
N TYR A 367 -4.21 3.42 13.95
CA TYR A 367 -3.37 4.09 12.97
C TYR A 367 -2.95 5.50 13.38
N GLN A 368 -3.66 6.18 14.28
CA GLN A 368 -3.25 7.45 14.89
C GLN A 368 -1.89 7.38 15.61
N ASN A 369 -1.47 6.17 15.99
CA ASN A 369 -0.15 5.96 16.62
C ASN A 369 1.01 5.91 15.61
N SER A 370 0.75 6.06 14.31
CA SER A 370 1.81 6.25 13.30
C SER A 370 2.45 7.62 13.47
N LYS A 371 3.79 7.73 13.33
CA LYS A 371 4.48 9.02 13.49
C LYS A 371 5.66 9.14 12.54
N PHE A 372 5.80 10.33 11.96
CA PHE A 372 7.00 10.78 11.26
C PHE A 372 7.91 11.57 12.19
N ARG A 373 9.22 11.40 12.03
CA ARG A 373 10.24 12.12 12.81
C ARG A 373 11.43 12.46 11.93
N ASP A 374 12.13 13.52 12.28
CA ASP A 374 13.39 13.88 11.64
C ASP A 374 14.46 12.81 11.87
N LEU A 375 15.23 12.49 10.82
CA LEU A 375 16.25 11.43 10.88
C LEU A 375 17.40 11.80 11.84
N ALA A 376 17.84 13.06 11.85
CA ALA A 376 19.03 13.48 12.59
C ALA A 376 18.75 13.79 14.06
N THR A 377 17.61 14.43 14.35
CA THR A 377 17.31 14.94 15.69
C THR A 377 16.35 14.03 16.47
N ASP A 378 15.67 13.10 15.79
CA ASP A 378 14.60 12.25 16.33
C ASP A 378 13.42 13.06 16.93
N VAL A 379 13.29 14.32 16.53
CA VAL A 379 12.20 15.22 16.94
C VAL A 379 11.04 15.08 15.97
N GLU A 380 9.82 15.23 16.47
CA GLU A 380 8.61 15.31 15.65
C GLU A 380 8.56 16.71 15.01
N ILE A 381 9.32 16.91 13.92
CA ILE A 381 9.29 18.17 13.14
C ILE A 381 8.21 18.16 12.05
N TYR A 382 7.52 17.05 11.89
CA TYR A 382 6.43 16.87 10.94
C TYR A 382 5.09 17.14 11.65
N ASP A 383 4.92 18.35 12.24
CA ASP A 383 3.72 18.72 12.98
C ASP A 383 2.47 18.62 12.08
N ASP A 384 2.54 19.10 10.84
CA ASP A 384 1.42 19.03 9.90
C ASP A 384 1.08 17.61 9.48
N PRO A 385 2.01 16.76 8.98
CA PRO A 385 1.72 15.36 8.67
C PRO A 385 1.24 14.54 9.87
N ASN A 386 1.86 14.73 11.03
CA ASN A 386 1.44 14.05 12.24
C ASN A 386 0.07 14.56 12.74
N GLY A 387 -0.24 15.84 12.52
CA GLY A 387 -1.56 16.42 12.79
C GLY A 387 -2.64 15.85 11.89
N MET A 388 -2.35 15.61 10.60
CA MET A 388 -3.24 14.92 9.67
C MET A 388 -3.50 13.47 10.09
N ILE A 389 -2.45 12.72 10.48
CA ILE A 389 -2.57 11.37 11.02
C ILE A 389 -3.51 11.35 12.24
N ASP A 390 -3.32 12.25 13.18
CA ASP A 390 -4.14 12.35 14.39
C ASP A 390 -5.60 12.75 14.10
N THR A 391 -5.82 13.51 13.01
CA THR A 391 -7.15 14.03 12.64
C THR A 391 -7.94 13.02 11.81
N TYR A 392 -7.31 12.41 10.80
CA TYR A 392 -8.01 11.62 9.78
C TYR A 392 -7.94 10.12 10.00
N LEU A 393 -6.90 9.60 10.67
CA LEU A 393 -6.76 8.17 10.90
C LEU A 393 -7.34 7.78 12.27
N HIS A 394 -7.89 6.57 12.36
CA HIS A 394 -8.45 6.04 13.59
C HIS A 394 -8.09 4.57 13.83
N ALA A 395 -8.57 4.02 14.94
CA ALA A 395 -8.39 2.63 15.31
C ALA A 395 -9.37 1.73 14.54
N VAL A 396 -8.88 0.59 14.04
CA VAL A 396 -9.68 -0.36 13.28
C VAL A 396 -9.63 -1.77 13.84
N HIS A 397 -10.63 -2.55 13.46
CA HIS A 397 -10.76 -3.98 13.74
C HIS A 397 -10.80 -4.77 12.43
N ASN A 398 -9.71 -5.49 12.13
CA ASN A 398 -9.64 -6.39 10.99
C ASN A 398 -10.09 -7.79 11.42
N LEU A 399 -10.86 -8.47 10.58
CA LEU A 399 -11.42 -9.78 10.86
C LEU A 399 -10.99 -10.80 9.80
N SER A 400 -10.81 -12.04 10.21
CA SER A 400 -10.54 -13.15 9.30
C SER A 400 -11.23 -14.42 9.76
N ALA A 401 -11.71 -15.22 8.81
CA ALA A 401 -12.32 -16.51 9.06
C ALA A 401 -11.86 -17.51 8.01
N GLY A 402 -11.65 -18.76 8.41
CA GLY A 402 -11.21 -19.80 7.50
C GLY A 402 -11.66 -21.18 7.92
N ILE A 403 -11.87 -22.04 6.94
CA ILE A 403 -12.17 -23.45 7.11
C ILE A 403 -11.19 -24.30 6.31
N GLU A 404 -10.68 -25.37 6.92
CA GLU A 404 -9.89 -26.40 6.27
C GLU A 404 -10.54 -27.74 6.55
N TRP A 405 -10.76 -28.54 5.49
CA TRP A 405 -11.32 -29.89 5.61
C TRP A 405 -10.46 -30.90 4.85
N ARG A 406 -10.20 -32.05 5.51
CA ARG A 406 -9.36 -33.11 4.96
C ARG A 406 -10.22 -34.24 4.40
N PHE A 407 -10.04 -34.48 3.10
CA PHE A 407 -10.59 -35.61 2.35
C PHE A 407 -9.50 -36.60 1.92
N ASN A 408 -8.60 -36.96 2.78
CA ASN A 408 -7.39 -37.75 2.58
C ASN A 408 -7.22 -38.36 1.16
N PRO A 409 -6.22 -37.96 0.35
CA PRO A 409 -5.06 -37.11 0.72
C PRO A 409 -5.26 -35.61 0.46
N VAL A 410 -6.43 -35.15 0.06
CA VAL A 410 -6.73 -33.79 -0.37
C VAL A 410 -7.27 -32.97 0.80
N TYR A 411 -6.84 -31.70 0.87
CA TYR A 411 -7.36 -30.68 1.75
C TYR A 411 -8.11 -29.63 0.91
N VAL A 412 -9.31 -29.26 1.35
CA VAL A 412 -10.11 -28.20 0.75
C VAL A 412 -10.21 -27.06 1.74
N ARG A 413 -10.05 -25.83 1.27
CA ARG A 413 -10.03 -24.63 2.11
C ARG A 413 -10.86 -23.51 1.53
N ALA A 414 -11.49 -22.76 2.41
CA ALA A 414 -12.13 -21.49 2.06
C ALA A 414 -11.86 -20.47 3.17
N GLY A 415 -11.82 -19.21 2.80
CA GLY A 415 -11.50 -18.13 3.72
C GLY A 415 -12.10 -16.79 3.31
N TYR A 416 -12.23 -15.94 4.31
CA TYR A 416 -12.68 -14.57 4.17
C TYR A 416 -11.85 -13.67 5.09
N ALA A 417 -11.46 -12.49 4.61
CA ALA A 417 -10.84 -11.47 5.43
C ALA A 417 -11.50 -10.11 5.15
N PHE A 418 -11.66 -9.33 6.19
CA PHE A 418 -12.15 -7.96 6.19
C PHE A 418 -11.10 -7.06 6.79
N TYR A 419 -10.69 -6.04 6.02
CA TYR A 419 -9.77 -4.99 6.44
C TYR A 419 -10.52 -3.67 6.44
N ALA A 420 -10.77 -3.13 7.64
CA ALA A 420 -11.49 -1.88 7.79
C ALA A 420 -10.67 -0.70 7.27
N ASP A 421 -11.38 0.31 6.84
CA ASP A 421 -10.82 1.61 6.47
C ASP A 421 -10.33 2.35 7.71
N PRO A 422 -9.09 2.83 7.77
CA PRO A 422 -8.60 3.62 8.89
C PRO A 422 -8.95 5.11 8.82
N TYR A 423 -9.60 5.61 7.75
CA TYR A 423 -10.01 7.00 7.63
C TYR A 423 -11.37 7.27 8.27
N ASP A 424 -11.52 8.42 8.92
CA ASP A 424 -12.81 8.88 9.45
C ASP A 424 -13.77 9.30 8.33
N GLU A 425 -15.07 9.08 8.55
CA GLU A 425 -16.15 9.43 7.60
C GLU A 425 -16.30 10.95 7.37
N PHE A 426 -15.56 11.79 8.10
CA PHE A 426 -15.66 13.26 8.05
C PHE A 426 -14.71 13.92 7.04
N ASP A 427 -13.91 13.17 6.32
CA ASP A 427 -13.10 13.77 5.26
C ASP A 427 -14.01 14.16 4.08
N LEU A 428 -14.18 15.47 3.91
CA LEU A 428 -15.07 16.09 2.92
C LEU A 428 -14.74 15.71 1.44
N ASN A 429 -13.59 15.06 1.23
CA ASN A 429 -13.13 14.64 -0.09
C ASN A 429 -13.31 13.13 -0.35
N PHE A 430 -13.71 12.32 0.64
CA PHE A 430 -13.80 10.86 0.51
C PHE A 430 -15.18 10.34 0.94
N ASP A 431 -16.13 10.39 0.04
CA ASP A 431 -17.50 9.84 0.24
C ASP A 431 -17.55 8.29 0.13
N SER A 432 -16.38 7.61 0.16
CA SER A 432 -16.31 6.15 0.00
C SER A 432 -15.43 5.49 1.05
N LYS A 433 -16.01 4.52 1.78
CA LYS A 433 -15.26 3.63 2.68
C LYS A 433 -14.23 2.80 1.90
N ASN A 434 -12.98 2.83 2.37
CA ASN A 434 -11.89 2.02 1.81
C ASN A 434 -11.78 0.63 2.46
N ASP A 435 -12.89 0.07 2.94
CA ASP A 435 -12.95 -1.30 3.44
C ASP A 435 -12.55 -2.28 2.34
N VAL A 436 -11.68 -3.24 2.65
CA VAL A 436 -11.27 -4.27 1.70
C VAL A 436 -11.79 -5.63 2.14
N ASN A 437 -12.58 -6.24 1.27
CA ASN A 437 -13.07 -7.61 1.43
C ASN A 437 -12.24 -8.56 0.58
N VAL A 438 -11.75 -9.65 1.18
CA VAL A 438 -10.98 -10.67 0.48
C VAL A 438 -11.68 -12.01 0.63
N ILE A 439 -12.05 -12.61 -0.50
CA ILE A 439 -12.57 -13.97 -0.57
C ILE A 439 -11.48 -14.89 -1.10
N SER A 440 -11.29 -16.04 -0.49
CA SER A 440 -10.23 -16.97 -0.88
C SER A 440 -10.67 -18.44 -0.80
N GLY A 441 -10.00 -19.26 -1.58
CA GLY A 441 -10.17 -20.70 -1.55
C GLY A 441 -8.91 -21.42 -2.01
N GLY A 442 -8.81 -22.71 -1.73
CA GLY A 442 -7.63 -23.46 -2.14
C GLY A 442 -7.74 -24.96 -1.90
N LEU A 443 -6.78 -25.65 -2.52
CA LEU A 443 -6.60 -27.07 -2.40
C LEU A 443 -5.19 -27.39 -1.94
N GLY A 444 -5.02 -28.50 -1.24
CA GLY A 444 -3.71 -28.97 -0.84
C GLY A 444 -3.63 -30.49 -0.85
N THR A 445 -2.41 -31.01 -0.95
CA THR A 445 -2.16 -32.45 -0.80
C THR A 445 -0.87 -32.69 -0.05
N ARG A 446 -0.77 -33.85 0.59
CA ARG A 446 0.44 -34.32 1.26
C ARG A 446 0.77 -35.72 0.77
N MET A 447 1.97 -35.88 0.25
CA MET A 447 2.53 -37.14 -0.25
C MET A 447 3.82 -37.44 0.50
N GLY A 448 3.72 -38.22 1.61
CA GLY A 448 4.83 -38.37 2.54
C GLY A 448 5.22 -37.02 3.15
N ASP A 449 6.48 -36.66 3.03
CA ASP A 449 7.04 -35.42 3.56
C ASP A 449 6.82 -34.21 2.66
N ILE A 450 6.36 -34.42 1.41
CA ILE A 450 6.13 -33.36 0.45
C ILE A 450 4.68 -32.86 0.52
N GLY A 451 4.52 -31.56 0.53
CA GLY A 451 3.24 -30.87 0.44
C GLY A 451 3.17 -29.91 -0.75
N ILE A 452 2.04 -29.90 -1.41
CA ILE A 452 1.71 -28.92 -2.45
C ILE A 452 0.37 -28.29 -2.09
N ASP A 453 0.33 -26.99 -2.01
CA ASP A 453 -0.88 -26.22 -1.76
C ASP A 453 -1.05 -25.17 -2.87
N ILE A 454 -2.28 -24.97 -3.34
CA ILE A 454 -2.66 -23.94 -4.28
C ILE A 454 -3.80 -23.10 -3.70
N SER A 455 -3.81 -21.82 -4.01
CA SER A 455 -4.89 -20.92 -3.61
C SER A 455 -5.20 -19.87 -4.64
N ALA A 456 -6.46 -19.43 -4.63
CA ALA A 456 -6.91 -18.23 -5.33
C ALA A 456 -7.55 -17.29 -4.31
N SER A 457 -7.33 -15.98 -4.47
CA SER A 457 -8.00 -14.94 -3.70
C SER A 457 -8.40 -13.78 -4.60
N TYR A 458 -9.52 -13.17 -4.29
CA TYR A 458 -10.05 -11.99 -4.96
C TYR A 458 -10.39 -10.93 -3.93
N SER A 459 -10.04 -9.70 -4.22
CA SER A 459 -10.44 -8.53 -3.47
C SER A 459 -10.83 -7.41 -4.43
N GLU A 460 -11.81 -6.63 -4.02
CA GLU A 460 -12.27 -5.44 -4.70
C GLU A 460 -12.31 -4.30 -3.68
N GLN A 461 -11.79 -3.16 -4.08
CA GLN A 461 -11.91 -1.94 -3.31
C GLN A 461 -13.19 -1.22 -3.72
N PRO A 462 -13.89 -0.57 -2.79
CA PRO A 462 -15.06 0.24 -3.13
C PRO A 462 -14.67 1.38 -4.06
N LYS A 463 -15.66 1.95 -4.72
CA LYS A 463 -15.52 3.06 -5.63
C LYS A 463 -14.90 4.26 -4.91
N LYS A 464 -13.87 4.85 -5.51
CA LYS A 464 -13.13 6.01 -5.00
C LYS A 464 -13.22 7.16 -5.98
N GLN A 465 -12.92 8.35 -5.48
CA GLN A 465 -12.73 9.54 -6.29
C GLN A 465 -11.24 9.86 -6.42
N TYR A 466 -10.85 10.39 -7.56
CA TYR A 466 -9.50 10.85 -7.84
C TYR A 466 -9.55 12.21 -8.54
N ASN A 467 -8.87 13.19 -7.95
CA ASN A 467 -8.68 14.47 -8.59
C ASN A 467 -7.42 14.44 -9.47
N LEU A 468 -7.53 14.76 -10.75
CA LEU A 468 -6.42 14.66 -11.70
C LEU A 468 -5.29 15.64 -11.38
N TYR A 469 -5.63 16.82 -10.89
CA TYR A 469 -4.74 17.88 -10.40
C TYR A 469 -5.52 18.78 -9.42
N LEU A 470 -4.82 19.51 -8.56
CA LEU A 470 -5.46 20.46 -7.65
C LEU A 470 -6.23 21.53 -8.48
N ASP A 471 -7.35 22.00 -7.94
CA ASP A 471 -8.29 22.93 -8.59
C ASP A 471 -9.10 22.36 -9.76
N ASN A 472 -8.93 21.08 -10.09
CA ASN A 472 -9.85 20.45 -11.04
C ASN A 472 -11.25 20.30 -10.40
N PRO A 473 -12.30 20.91 -11.00
CA PRO A 473 -13.64 20.89 -10.41
C PRO A 473 -14.30 19.50 -10.50
N VAL A 474 -13.80 18.59 -11.34
CA VAL A 474 -14.40 17.28 -11.61
C VAL A 474 -13.46 16.16 -11.21
N ASN A 475 -13.91 15.32 -10.27
CA ASN A 475 -13.21 14.11 -9.89
C ASN A 475 -13.53 12.94 -10.83
N ALA A 476 -12.54 12.12 -11.12
CA ALA A 476 -12.76 10.81 -11.71
C ALA A 476 -13.22 9.81 -10.64
N GLU A 477 -14.13 8.92 -10.99
CA GLU A 477 -14.53 7.80 -10.14
C GLU A 477 -13.81 6.54 -10.60
N TYR A 478 -13.22 5.77 -9.69
CA TYR A 478 -12.53 4.53 -10.05
C TYR A 478 -12.74 3.40 -9.03
N THR A 479 -12.59 2.17 -9.51
CA THR A 479 -12.56 0.95 -8.70
C THR A 479 -11.28 0.19 -8.98
N GLN A 480 -10.79 -0.54 -7.98
CA GLN A 480 -9.62 -1.42 -8.14
C GLN A 480 -9.93 -2.83 -7.66
N SER A 481 -9.52 -3.80 -8.43
CA SER A 481 -9.66 -5.22 -8.12
C SER A 481 -8.32 -5.93 -8.15
N LYS A 482 -8.18 -6.96 -7.31
CA LYS A 482 -6.97 -7.77 -7.24
C LYS A 482 -7.33 -9.24 -7.21
N PHE A 483 -6.87 -9.97 -8.21
CA PHE A 483 -6.89 -11.41 -8.23
C PHE A 483 -5.47 -11.95 -7.98
N ARG A 484 -5.33 -12.94 -7.10
CA ARG A 484 -4.04 -13.58 -6.82
C ARG A 484 -4.20 -15.10 -6.84
N PHE A 485 -3.32 -15.76 -7.59
CA PHE A 485 -3.14 -17.21 -7.57
C PHE A 485 -1.77 -17.53 -6.96
N ALA A 486 -1.71 -18.43 -5.98
CA ALA A 486 -0.47 -18.80 -5.32
C ALA A 486 -0.28 -20.33 -5.25
N VAL A 487 0.98 -20.73 -5.33
CA VAL A 487 1.43 -22.12 -5.17
C VAL A 487 2.51 -22.18 -4.11
N THR A 488 2.33 -23.07 -3.13
CA THR A 488 3.32 -23.38 -2.11
C THR A 488 3.81 -24.81 -2.28
N PHE A 489 5.11 -24.94 -2.35
CA PHE A 489 5.80 -26.22 -2.16
C PHE A 489 6.35 -26.26 -0.73
N SER A 490 6.16 -27.37 -0.04
CA SER A 490 6.68 -27.57 1.32
C SER A 490 7.22 -28.98 1.52
N THR A 491 8.24 -29.12 2.36
CA THR A 491 8.80 -30.43 2.74
C THR A 491 9.10 -30.47 4.24
N ARG A 492 9.05 -31.67 4.81
CA ARG A 492 9.44 -31.96 6.20
C ARG A 492 10.61 -32.91 6.21
N PHE A 493 11.44 -32.83 7.24
CA PHE A 493 12.62 -33.68 7.39
C PHE A 493 13.05 -33.79 8.84
#